data_76768de8486d5d3efe58c6eb3905c017
#
_entry.id   76768de8486d5d3efe58c6eb3905c017
#
_cell.length_a   1.000
_cell.length_b   1.000
_cell.length_c   1.000
_cell.angle_alpha   90.00
_cell.angle_beta   90.00
_cell.angle_gamma   90.00
#
_symmetry.space_group_name_H-M   'P 1'
#
loop_
_entity.id
_entity.type
_entity.pdbx_description
1 polymer ?
#
loop_
_entity_poly.entity_id
_entity_poly.type
_entity_poly.pdbx_seq_one_letter_code
_entity_poly.pdbx_strand_id
1 'polypeptide(L)'
;MPVVDPTDAAAYLRAIRLVIGGYGVHRREQRREADVAVREEVARASGRVRNHLNNVHDSAYRSGDTELALECALALEEVDALRSDVELAATGADHPFFSRQKGVSKRTINNLIKHDHNTLEMVRKAVNASNDMEKVHAEANGGATVEAVRKCQQLVSSCRGHFSERNGVLRGI
;
A
#
# COMPACT_ATOMS: atom_id res chain seq x y z
N MET A 1 -6.74 -5.78 21.82
CA MET A 1 -7.26 -5.77 20.42
C MET A 1 -6.91 -4.43 19.82
N PRO A 2 -6.23 -4.37 18.67
CA PRO A 2 -5.98 -3.09 18.03
C PRO A 2 -7.34 -2.48 17.65
N VAL A 3 -7.58 -1.26 18.11
CA VAL A 3 -8.74 -0.48 17.67
C VAL A 3 -8.47 -0.09 16.21
N VAL A 4 -9.01 -0.88 15.28
CA VAL A 4 -9.05 -0.47 13.87
C VAL A 4 -10.03 0.69 13.81
N ASP A 5 -9.55 1.86 13.38
CA ASP A 5 -10.44 3.00 13.16
C ASP A 5 -11.54 2.55 12.18
N PRO A 6 -12.83 2.65 12.57
CA PRO A 6 -13.93 2.21 11.71
C PRO A 6 -13.94 2.91 10.35
N THR A 7 -13.39 4.12 10.25
CA THR A 7 -13.22 4.87 9.01
C THR A 7 -12.24 4.17 8.05
N ASP A 8 -11.18 3.58 8.60
CA ASP A 8 -10.15 2.85 7.85
C ASP A 8 -10.65 1.52 7.29
N ALA A 9 -11.41 0.79 8.09
CA ALA A 9 -12.03 -0.45 7.64
C ALA A 9 -13.05 -0.19 6.52
N ALA A 10 -13.83 0.89 6.62
CA ALA A 10 -14.81 1.27 5.61
C ALA A 10 -14.16 1.64 4.27
N ALA A 11 -13.05 2.39 4.28
CA ALA A 11 -12.35 2.76 3.06
C ALA A 11 -11.67 1.55 2.39
N TYR A 12 -11.05 0.67 3.18
CA TYR A 12 -10.50 -0.59 2.68
C TYR A 12 -11.58 -1.47 2.04
N LEU A 13 -12.71 -1.67 2.72
CA LEU A 13 -13.84 -2.44 2.18
C LEU A 13 -14.44 -1.81 0.93
N ARG A 14 -14.48 -0.46 0.86
CA ARG A 14 -14.90 0.25 -0.34
C ARG A 14 -13.96 -0.02 -1.50
N ALA A 15 -12.64 0.06 -1.31
CA ALA A 15 -11.64 -0.26 -2.34
C ALA A 15 -11.80 -1.71 -2.83
N ILE A 16 -11.93 -2.68 -1.93
CA ILE A 16 -12.16 -4.09 -2.29
C ILE A 16 -13.44 -4.26 -3.10
N ARG A 17 -14.56 -3.63 -2.71
CA ARG A 17 -15.83 -3.71 -3.45
C ARG A 17 -15.71 -3.10 -4.84
N LEU A 18 -15.02 -1.97 -4.97
CA LEU A 18 -14.79 -1.32 -6.26
C LEU A 18 -13.87 -2.16 -7.17
N VAL A 19 -12.84 -2.80 -6.61
CA VAL A 19 -11.98 -3.73 -7.37
C VAL A 19 -12.80 -4.91 -7.90
N ILE A 20 -13.59 -5.57 -7.05
CA ILE A 20 -14.37 -6.75 -7.44
C ILE A 20 -15.51 -6.39 -8.39
N GLY A 21 -16.22 -5.29 -8.14
CA GLY A 21 -17.39 -4.87 -8.90
C GLY A 21 -17.08 -3.97 -10.10
N GLY A 22 -16.13 -3.04 -9.95
CA GLY A 22 -15.85 -1.98 -10.93
C GLY A 22 -15.16 -2.48 -12.20
N TYR A 23 -14.26 -3.45 -12.10
CA TYR A 23 -13.57 -4.02 -13.26
C TYR A 23 -14.43 -5.03 -14.04
N GLY A 24 -15.46 -5.61 -13.41
CA GLY A 24 -16.36 -6.57 -14.04
C GLY A 24 -17.43 -5.96 -14.94
N VAL A 25 -17.60 -4.64 -14.93
CA VAL A 25 -18.65 -3.96 -15.69
C VAL A 25 -18.05 -3.22 -16.88
N HIS A 26 -18.72 -3.28 -18.04
CA HIS A 26 -18.29 -2.66 -19.29
C HIS A 26 -18.22 -1.12 -19.29
N ARG A 27 -18.42 -0.47 -18.15
CA ARG A 27 -18.42 0.99 -18.02
C ARG A 27 -17.02 1.51 -17.65
N ARG A 28 -16.45 2.31 -18.53
CA ARG A 28 -15.17 3.00 -18.39
C ARG A 28 -15.05 3.79 -17.07
N GLU A 29 -16.12 4.47 -16.68
CA GLU A 29 -16.13 5.29 -15.46
C GLU A 29 -15.93 4.46 -14.20
N GLN A 30 -16.55 3.29 -14.12
CA GLN A 30 -16.39 2.39 -12.97
C GLN A 30 -14.97 1.80 -12.88
N ARG A 31 -14.32 1.53 -14.03
CA ARG A 31 -12.91 1.09 -14.02
C ARG A 31 -11.96 2.19 -13.52
N ARG A 32 -12.22 3.45 -13.90
CA ARG A 32 -11.47 4.60 -13.40
C ARG A 32 -11.70 4.83 -11.92
N GLU A 33 -12.94 4.74 -11.46
CA GLU A 33 -13.29 4.87 -10.05
C GLU A 33 -12.60 3.78 -9.20
N ALA A 34 -12.57 2.54 -9.68
CA ALA A 34 -11.87 1.44 -9.03
C ALA A 34 -10.35 1.69 -8.97
N ASP A 35 -9.74 2.16 -10.06
CA ASP A 35 -8.33 2.52 -10.11
C ASP A 35 -7.97 3.62 -9.10
N VAL A 36 -8.75 4.69 -9.08
CA VAL A 36 -8.56 5.79 -8.12
C VAL A 36 -8.68 5.28 -6.69
N ALA A 37 -9.71 4.48 -6.38
CA ALA A 37 -9.95 3.96 -5.05
C ALA A 37 -8.80 3.05 -4.55
N VAL A 38 -8.22 2.21 -5.42
CA VAL A 38 -7.05 1.38 -5.08
C VAL A 38 -5.86 2.27 -4.72
N ARG A 39 -5.54 3.24 -5.57
CA ARG A 39 -4.38 4.12 -5.34
C ARG A 39 -4.54 4.98 -4.10
N GLU A 40 -5.72 5.56 -3.90
CA GLU A 40 -6.04 6.33 -2.69
C GLU A 40 -5.88 5.48 -1.43
N GLU A 41 -6.36 4.22 -1.45
CA GLU A 41 -6.23 3.33 -0.30
C GLU A 41 -4.77 2.93 -0.04
N VAL A 42 -3.99 2.62 -1.08
CA VAL A 42 -2.55 2.32 -0.90
C VAL A 42 -1.81 3.55 -0.35
N ALA A 43 -2.06 4.74 -0.90
CA ALA A 43 -1.43 5.98 -0.41
C ALA A 43 -1.82 6.27 1.05
N ARG A 44 -3.10 6.09 1.41
CA ARG A 44 -3.61 6.29 2.77
C ARG A 44 -3.02 5.29 3.76
N ALA A 45 -2.97 4.02 3.38
CA ALA A 45 -2.37 2.96 4.20
C ALA A 45 -0.86 3.18 4.40
N SER A 46 -0.14 3.58 3.34
CA SER A 46 1.27 3.96 3.43
C SER A 46 1.49 5.15 4.38
N GLY A 47 0.57 6.13 4.37
CA GLY A 47 0.59 7.24 5.33
C GLY A 47 0.50 6.77 6.80
N ARG A 48 -0.29 5.73 7.10
CA ARG A 48 -0.35 5.13 8.45
C ARG A 48 0.96 4.46 8.82
N VAL A 49 1.52 3.63 7.94
CA VAL A 49 2.84 3.00 8.14
C VAL A 49 3.89 4.07 8.44
N ARG A 50 3.88 5.15 7.66
CA ARG A 50 4.79 6.30 7.86
C ARG A 50 4.66 6.92 9.25
N ASN A 51 3.43 7.12 9.73
CA ASN A 51 3.19 7.71 11.03
C ASN A 51 3.73 6.82 12.16
N HIS A 52 3.48 5.51 12.12
CA HIS A 52 4.01 4.57 13.10
C HIS A 52 5.55 4.53 13.11
N LEU A 53 6.18 4.52 11.92
CA LEU A 53 7.64 4.58 11.79
C LEU A 53 8.22 5.89 12.34
N ASN A 54 7.58 7.04 12.06
CA ASN A 54 8.00 8.33 12.60
C ASN A 54 7.93 8.35 14.14
N ASN A 55 6.87 7.80 14.75
CA ASN A 55 6.75 7.73 16.19
C ASN A 55 7.92 6.96 16.85
N VAL A 56 8.29 5.83 16.26
CA VAL A 56 9.43 5.03 16.73
C VAL A 56 10.75 5.74 16.45
N HIS A 57 10.94 6.30 15.26
CA HIS A 57 12.12 7.10 14.88
C HIS A 57 12.37 8.24 15.86
N ASP A 58 11.35 9.05 16.14
CA ASP A 58 11.47 10.21 17.01
C ASP A 58 11.76 9.80 18.48
N SER A 59 11.20 8.67 18.90
CA SER A 59 11.51 8.09 20.20
C SER A 59 12.95 7.60 20.27
N ALA A 60 13.42 6.86 19.28
CA ALA A 60 14.78 6.36 19.18
C ALA A 60 15.81 7.51 19.13
N TYR A 61 15.53 8.53 18.32
CA TYR A 61 16.40 9.72 18.22
C TYR A 61 16.54 10.43 19.58
N ARG A 62 15.42 10.63 20.31
CA ARG A 62 15.45 11.28 21.62
C ARG A 62 16.15 10.46 22.70
N SER A 63 16.11 9.13 22.62
CA SER A 63 16.82 8.23 23.54
C SER A 63 18.29 7.99 23.18
N GLY A 64 18.74 8.50 22.01
CA GLY A 64 20.11 8.28 21.53
C GLY A 64 20.35 6.90 20.92
N ASP A 65 19.28 6.14 20.62
CA ASP A 65 19.37 4.86 19.90
C ASP A 65 19.54 5.11 18.41
N THR A 66 20.78 5.35 18.00
CA THR A 66 21.14 5.72 16.63
C THR A 66 20.93 4.57 15.63
N GLU A 67 21.07 3.31 16.07
CA GLU A 67 20.84 2.14 15.23
C GLU A 67 19.35 2.05 14.85
N LEU A 68 18.46 2.09 15.83
CA LEU A 68 17.01 2.04 15.61
C LEU A 68 16.54 3.24 14.80
N ALA A 69 17.06 4.44 15.07
CA ALA A 69 16.70 5.64 14.31
C ALA A 69 17.09 5.51 12.83
N LEU A 70 18.29 4.96 12.54
CA LEU A 70 18.74 4.71 11.16
C LEU A 70 17.84 3.68 10.45
N GLU A 71 17.50 2.57 11.09
CA GLU A 71 16.61 1.55 10.51
C GLU A 71 15.23 2.12 10.21
N CYS A 72 14.69 2.95 11.11
CA CYS A 72 13.42 3.65 10.87
C CYS A 72 13.52 4.61 9.67
N ALA A 73 14.63 5.35 9.54
CA ALA A 73 14.85 6.26 8.41
C ALA A 73 14.86 5.51 7.06
N LEU A 74 15.56 4.37 6.99
CA LEU A 74 15.58 3.51 5.78
C LEU A 74 14.17 2.97 5.44
N ALA A 75 13.41 2.57 6.46
CA ALA A 75 12.03 2.13 6.25
C ALA A 75 11.11 3.26 5.78
N LEU A 76 11.30 4.48 6.27
CA LEU A 76 10.58 5.68 5.84
C LEU A 76 10.85 6.02 4.38
N GLU A 77 12.09 5.89 3.91
CA GLU A 77 12.45 6.06 2.50
C GLU A 77 11.67 5.10 1.59
N GLU A 78 11.54 3.82 1.97
CA GLU A 78 10.75 2.84 1.21
C GLU A 78 9.26 3.19 1.18
N VAL A 79 8.70 3.67 2.30
CA VAL A 79 7.30 4.11 2.36
C VAL A 79 7.06 5.31 1.45
N ASP A 80 7.95 6.31 1.49
CA ASP A 80 7.84 7.51 0.67
C ASP A 80 8.03 7.18 -0.82
N ALA A 81 8.89 6.21 -1.15
CA ALA A 81 9.03 5.70 -2.51
C ALA A 81 7.77 4.98 -3.00
N LEU A 82 7.14 4.12 -2.16
CA LEU A 82 5.86 3.48 -2.51
C LEU A 82 4.78 4.54 -2.78
N ARG A 83 4.67 5.55 -1.91
CA ARG A 83 3.69 6.64 -2.09
C ARG A 83 3.92 7.39 -3.41
N SER A 84 5.16 7.74 -3.70
CA SER A 84 5.52 8.40 -4.95
C SER A 84 5.16 7.56 -6.17
N ASP A 85 5.47 6.25 -6.15
CA ASP A 85 5.13 5.34 -7.25
C ASP A 85 3.61 5.25 -7.48
N VAL A 86 2.82 5.26 -6.40
CA VAL A 86 1.35 5.23 -6.46
C VAL A 86 0.77 6.55 -6.96
N GLU A 87 1.31 7.68 -6.55
CA GLU A 87 0.89 9.02 -6.97
C GLU A 87 1.23 9.28 -8.44
N LEU A 88 2.41 8.85 -8.88
CA LEU A 88 2.90 8.99 -10.26
C LEU A 88 2.37 7.92 -11.21
N ALA A 89 1.75 6.85 -10.69
CA ALA A 89 1.18 5.80 -11.52
C ALA A 89 0.18 6.39 -12.51
N ALA A 90 0.39 6.11 -13.80
CA ALA A 90 -0.38 6.66 -14.90
C ALA A 90 -1.87 6.45 -14.69
N THR A 91 -2.57 7.54 -14.45
CA THR A 91 -4.04 7.59 -14.40
C THR A 91 -4.54 7.64 -15.83
N GLY A 92 -4.48 6.52 -16.49
CA GLY A 92 -4.64 6.43 -17.92
C GLY A 92 -5.91 6.96 -18.52
N ALA A 93 -6.10 8.29 -18.61
CA ALA A 93 -6.91 8.85 -19.70
C ALA A 93 -6.37 8.36 -21.05
N ASP A 94 -5.05 8.20 -21.14
CA ASP A 94 -4.31 7.79 -22.35
C ASP A 94 -4.00 6.28 -22.39
N HIS A 95 -4.22 5.54 -21.29
CA HIS A 95 -3.97 4.11 -21.30
C HIS A 95 -5.12 3.36 -21.99
N PRO A 96 -4.84 2.40 -22.91
CA PRO A 96 -5.87 1.67 -23.65
C PRO A 96 -6.92 0.97 -22.79
N PHE A 97 -6.56 0.55 -21.57
CA PHE A 97 -7.47 -0.06 -20.59
C PHE A 97 -8.59 0.89 -20.16
N PHE A 98 -8.29 2.19 -20.06
CA PHE A 98 -9.21 3.23 -19.63
C PHE A 98 -9.74 4.06 -20.80
N SER A 99 -9.20 3.87 -22.02
CA SER A 99 -9.64 4.58 -23.24
C SER A 99 -10.76 3.83 -23.97
N ARG A 100 -11.48 4.55 -24.86
CA ARG A 100 -12.61 3.99 -25.63
C ARG A 100 -12.18 3.08 -26.79
N GLN A 101 -10.87 3.00 -27.13
CA GLN A 101 -10.43 2.57 -28.46
C GLN A 101 -10.29 1.06 -28.65
N LYS A 102 -10.24 0.24 -27.62
CA LYS A 102 -10.20 -1.23 -27.75
C LYS A 102 -10.95 -1.91 -26.61
N GLY A 103 -11.70 -2.96 -26.92
CA GLY A 103 -12.28 -3.85 -25.92
C GLY A 103 -11.18 -4.51 -25.10
N VAL A 104 -11.24 -4.36 -23.77
CA VAL A 104 -10.32 -5.02 -22.84
C VAL A 104 -10.74 -6.47 -22.68
N SER A 105 -9.77 -7.39 -22.75
CA SER A 105 -10.07 -8.82 -22.59
C SER A 105 -10.54 -9.14 -21.16
N LYS A 106 -11.44 -10.12 -21.04
CA LYS A 106 -11.86 -10.63 -19.72
C LYS A 106 -10.67 -11.12 -18.89
N ARG A 107 -9.65 -11.68 -19.54
CA ARG A 107 -8.43 -12.17 -18.89
C ARG A 107 -7.67 -11.01 -18.25
N THR A 108 -7.45 -9.90 -18.96
CA THR A 108 -6.78 -8.71 -18.45
C THR A 108 -7.54 -8.13 -17.25
N ILE A 109 -8.88 -8.05 -17.34
CA ILE A 109 -9.72 -7.58 -16.23
C ILE A 109 -9.54 -8.47 -15.00
N ASN A 110 -9.62 -9.80 -15.17
CA ASN A 110 -9.47 -10.73 -14.04
C ASN A 110 -8.07 -10.67 -13.42
N ASN A 111 -7.02 -10.51 -14.24
CA ASN A 111 -5.66 -10.36 -13.75
C ASN A 111 -5.50 -9.08 -12.96
N LEU A 112 -6.09 -7.97 -13.43
CA LEU A 112 -6.05 -6.69 -12.71
C LEU A 112 -6.81 -6.76 -11.37
N ILE A 113 -7.99 -7.40 -11.34
CA ILE A 113 -8.73 -7.62 -10.09
C ILE A 113 -7.86 -8.36 -9.06
N LYS A 114 -7.22 -9.46 -9.48
CA LYS A 114 -6.33 -10.24 -8.59
C LYS A 114 -5.13 -9.41 -8.13
N HIS A 115 -4.50 -8.70 -9.06
CA HIS A 115 -3.34 -7.85 -8.77
C HIS A 115 -3.70 -6.77 -7.74
N ASP A 116 -4.74 -6.00 -8.00
CA ASP A 116 -5.13 -4.90 -7.12
C ASP A 116 -5.65 -5.38 -5.76
N HIS A 117 -6.37 -6.52 -5.74
CA HIS A 117 -6.74 -7.16 -4.47
C HIS A 117 -5.50 -7.57 -3.66
N ASN A 118 -4.50 -8.19 -4.29
CA ASN A 118 -3.26 -8.57 -3.62
C ASN A 118 -2.48 -7.34 -3.13
N THR A 119 -2.42 -6.26 -3.92
CA THR A 119 -1.80 -5.00 -3.50
C THR A 119 -2.45 -4.46 -2.21
N LEU A 120 -3.78 -4.44 -2.15
CA LEU A 120 -4.52 -4.00 -0.96
C LEU A 120 -4.25 -4.89 0.26
N GLU A 121 -4.16 -6.22 0.06
CA GLU A 121 -3.79 -7.15 1.13
C GLU A 121 -2.34 -6.95 1.61
N MET A 122 -1.41 -6.68 0.70
CA MET A 122 -0.01 -6.45 1.04
C MET A 122 0.15 -5.15 1.86
N VAL A 123 -0.47 -4.05 1.43
CA VAL A 123 -0.39 -2.80 2.19
C VAL A 123 -1.07 -2.93 3.56
N ARG A 124 -2.17 -3.69 3.67
CA ARG A 124 -2.80 -3.99 4.96
C ARG A 124 -1.86 -4.76 5.89
N LYS A 125 -1.11 -5.74 5.37
CA LYS A 125 -0.09 -6.44 6.15
C LYS A 125 1.01 -5.51 6.64
N ALA A 126 1.45 -4.55 5.83
CA ALA A 126 2.43 -3.54 6.23
C ALA A 126 1.89 -2.64 7.36
N VAL A 127 0.63 -2.21 7.28
CA VAL A 127 -0.02 -1.45 8.36
C VAL A 127 -0.08 -2.26 9.66
N ASN A 128 -0.47 -3.53 9.61
CA ASN A 128 -0.51 -4.38 10.80
C ASN A 128 0.90 -4.55 11.41
N ALA A 129 1.92 -4.78 10.57
CA ALA A 129 3.29 -4.89 11.02
C ALA A 129 3.80 -3.59 11.66
N SER A 130 3.43 -2.42 11.14
CA SER A 130 3.82 -1.13 11.72
C SER A 130 3.14 -0.88 13.08
N ASN A 131 1.89 -1.29 13.25
CA ASN A 131 1.21 -1.26 14.54
C ASN A 131 1.89 -2.18 15.56
N ASP A 132 2.25 -3.39 15.16
CA ASP A 132 2.91 -4.35 16.04
C ASP A 132 4.34 -3.90 16.40
N MET A 133 5.07 -3.29 15.46
CA MET A 133 6.36 -2.65 15.70
C MET A 133 6.28 -1.58 16.80
N GLU A 134 5.30 -0.68 16.75
CA GLU A 134 5.12 0.38 17.74
C GLU A 134 4.80 -0.20 19.13
N LYS A 135 4.02 -1.29 19.20
CA LYS A 135 3.78 -2.01 20.47
C LYS A 135 5.06 -2.63 21.03
N VAL A 136 5.85 -3.33 20.20
CA VAL A 136 7.13 -3.92 20.59
C VAL A 136 8.08 -2.84 21.11
N HIS A 137 8.10 -1.66 20.46
CA HIS A 137 8.88 -0.52 20.90
C HIS A 137 8.43 -0.01 22.28
N ALA A 138 7.12 0.09 22.51
CA ALA A 138 6.56 0.51 23.80
C ALA A 138 6.89 -0.44 24.96
N GLU A 139 7.14 -1.73 24.67
CA GLU A 139 7.57 -2.75 25.63
C GLU A 139 9.08 -2.66 25.96
N ALA A 140 9.79 -1.65 25.44
CA ALA A 140 11.21 -1.38 25.67
C ALA A 140 12.16 -2.53 25.27
N ASN A 141 11.80 -3.30 24.24
CA ASN A 141 12.63 -4.38 23.70
C ASN A 141 13.38 -3.93 22.43
N GLY A 142 14.53 -3.27 22.59
CA GLY A 142 15.31 -2.64 21.51
C GLY A 142 15.63 -3.57 20.35
N GLY A 143 16.19 -4.76 20.60
CA GLY A 143 16.54 -5.72 19.53
C GLY A 143 15.32 -6.23 18.77
N ALA A 144 14.23 -6.55 19.46
CA ALA A 144 12.98 -6.96 18.81
C ALA A 144 12.33 -5.81 18.01
N THR A 145 12.54 -4.54 18.44
CA THR A 145 12.06 -3.36 17.72
C THR A 145 12.77 -3.21 16.36
N VAL A 146 14.11 -3.36 16.33
CA VAL A 146 14.89 -3.32 15.09
C VAL A 146 14.43 -4.39 14.09
N GLU A 147 14.21 -5.63 14.56
CA GLU A 147 13.67 -6.70 13.71
C GLU A 147 12.27 -6.38 13.19
N ALA A 148 11.41 -5.81 14.02
CA ALA A 148 10.06 -5.41 13.63
C ALA A 148 10.07 -4.28 12.58
N VAL A 149 10.98 -3.31 12.68
CA VAL A 149 11.20 -2.25 11.68
C VAL A 149 11.64 -2.86 10.35
N ARG A 150 12.65 -3.75 10.35
CA ARG A 150 13.12 -4.44 9.14
C ARG A 150 12.03 -5.26 8.47
N LYS A 151 11.21 -5.95 9.26
CA LYS A 151 10.04 -6.68 8.75
C LYS A 151 9.01 -5.75 8.11
N CYS A 152 8.73 -4.61 8.73
CA CYS A 152 7.84 -3.61 8.18
C CYS A 152 8.37 -3.07 6.84
N GLN A 153 9.65 -2.70 6.78
CA GLN A 153 10.34 -2.26 5.56
C GLN A 153 10.22 -3.30 4.45
N GLN A 154 10.48 -4.57 4.75
CA GLN A 154 10.40 -5.67 3.76
C GLN A 154 8.97 -5.82 3.19
N LEU A 155 7.94 -5.68 4.02
CA LEU A 155 6.55 -5.74 3.56
C LEU A 155 6.20 -4.56 2.65
N VAL A 156 6.68 -3.36 2.96
CA VAL A 156 6.51 -2.16 2.13
C VAL A 156 7.22 -2.32 0.79
N SER A 157 8.49 -2.74 0.80
CA SER A 157 9.29 -2.98 -0.40
C SER A 157 8.65 -4.06 -1.30
N SER A 158 8.15 -5.15 -0.71
CA SER A 158 7.41 -6.18 -1.44
C SER A 158 6.12 -5.65 -2.07
N CYS A 159 5.37 -4.82 -1.35
CA CYS A 159 4.17 -4.17 -1.86
C CYS A 159 4.50 -3.23 -3.03
N ARG A 160 5.57 -2.45 -2.91
CA ARG A 160 6.07 -1.54 -3.96
C ARG A 160 6.46 -2.31 -5.23
N GLY A 161 7.24 -3.40 -5.07
CA GLY A 161 7.61 -4.28 -6.17
C GLY A 161 6.39 -4.84 -6.90
N HIS A 162 5.42 -5.37 -6.14
CA HIS A 162 4.17 -5.88 -6.70
C HIS A 162 3.37 -4.77 -7.41
N PHE A 163 3.26 -3.58 -6.81
CA PHE A 163 2.54 -2.45 -7.43
C PHE A 163 3.20 -2.01 -8.75
N SER A 164 4.52 -2.06 -8.88
CA SER A 164 5.25 -1.69 -10.11
C SER A 164 4.89 -2.57 -11.31
N GLU A 165 4.50 -3.83 -11.08
CA GLU A 165 4.08 -4.77 -12.11
C GLU A 165 2.70 -4.42 -12.72
N ARG A 166 1.94 -3.54 -12.08
CA ARG A 166 0.57 -3.16 -12.46
C ARG A 166 0.48 -2.68 -13.91
N ASN A 167 1.47 -1.92 -14.36
CA ASN A 167 1.51 -1.43 -15.74
C ASN A 167 1.61 -2.58 -16.78
N GLY A 168 2.34 -3.65 -16.45
CA GLY A 168 2.39 -4.88 -17.27
C GLY A 168 1.01 -5.54 -17.33
N VAL A 169 0.35 -5.71 -16.18
CA VAL A 169 -1.01 -6.28 -16.11
C VAL A 169 -2.01 -5.47 -16.93
N LEU A 170 -1.94 -4.13 -16.88
CA LEU A 170 -2.79 -3.24 -17.66
C LEU A 170 -2.55 -3.38 -19.18
N ARG A 171 -1.33 -3.70 -19.60
CA ARG A 171 -0.98 -3.94 -21.00
C ARG A 171 -1.31 -5.36 -21.46
N GLY A 172 -1.66 -6.25 -20.52
CA GLY A 172 -1.98 -7.65 -20.83
C GLY A 172 -0.74 -8.52 -21.10
N ILE A 173 0.41 -8.13 -20.53
CA ILE A 173 1.68 -8.85 -20.61
C ILE A 173 1.85 -9.69 -19.35
#